data_8f7f7ed649657041d4b9fb4288d5c137
#
_entry.id   8f7f7ed649657041d4b9fb4288d5c137
#
_cell.length_a   1.000
_cell.length_b   1.000
_cell.length_c   1.000
_cell.angle_alpha   90.00
_cell.angle_beta   90.00
_cell.angle_gamma   90.00
#
_symmetry.space_group_name_H-M   'P 1'
#
loop_
_entity.id
_entity.type
_entity.pdbx_description
1 polymer ?
#
loop_
_entity_poly.entity_id
_entity_poly.type
_entity_poly.pdbx_seq_one_letter_code
_entity_poly.pdbx_strand_id
1 'polypeptide(L)'
;MKIKKQNIVLSILLSSIFLEGLDAFSIFAVPFPWFGVSMLLLIIPTYYVFNFDLTSLNFGSLKYWILYVLTVTIIKAFSFDLEMPQYATSTYSQFISLRVTKIISFFIVVWIIQFLASYLTKDQIIEYIAYIGVIISVLSLYSYFSFFLDFPDFNRTRAGSGGWSQPIQRACSVLRNYGTFREPSFLAVWTVPFIPLNFYLARKNNKWYFLSILPILSLILTRSLTGVISVLVACLVVLLVYLLKTKKLKLNFVY
;
A
#
# COMPACT_ATOMS: atom_id res chain seq x y z
N MET A 1 -26.91 3.78 19.89
CA MET A 1 -26.35 4.34 18.63
C MET A 1 -26.14 3.17 17.65
N LYS A 2 -26.94 3.06 16.57
CA LYS A 2 -26.78 1.99 15.57
C LYS A 2 -25.54 2.34 14.75
N ILE A 3 -24.41 1.67 14.99
CA ILE A 3 -23.21 1.77 14.16
C ILE A 3 -23.58 1.22 12.77
N LYS A 4 -23.43 2.06 11.73
CA LYS A 4 -23.72 1.62 10.36
C LYS A 4 -22.65 0.60 9.94
N LYS A 5 -23.07 -0.54 9.36
CA LYS A 5 -22.16 -1.61 8.88
C LYS A 5 -21.01 -1.06 8.02
N GLN A 6 -21.32 -0.13 7.13
CA GLN A 6 -20.34 0.52 6.25
C GLN A 6 -19.21 1.22 7.02
N ASN A 7 -19.49 1.82 8.19
CA ASN A 7 -18.47 2.51 8.98
C ASN A 7 -17.46 1.53 9.58
N ILE A 8 -17.92 0.34 10.00
CA ILE A 8 -17.02 -0.71 10.51
C ILE A 8 -16.08 -1.19 9.41
N VAL A 9 -16.63 -1.51 8.23
CA VAL A 9 -15.85 -1.99 7.09
C VAL A 9 -14.86 -0.93 6.61
N LEU A 10 -15.30 0.34 6.55
CA LEU A 10 -14.44 1.47 6.21
C LEU A 10 -13.29 1.61 7.23
N SER A 11 -13.61 1.56 8.53
CA SER A 11 -12.57 1.65 9.58
C SER A 11 -11.55 0.52 9.49
N ILE A 12 -11.99 -0.71 9.20
CA ILE A 12 -11.09 -1.85 8.99
C ILE A 12 -10.13 -1.57 7.82
N LEU A 13 -10.66 -1.11 6.68
CA LEU A 13 -9.85 -0.79 5.51
C LEU A 13 -8.83 0.31 5.80
N LEU A 14 -9.28 1.42 6.39
CA LEU A 14 -8.41 2.57 6.67
C LEU A 14 -7.33 2.23 7.71
N SER A 15 -7.68 1.48 8.76
CA SER A 15 -6.72 1.02 9.76
C SER A 15 -5.68 0.09 9.14
N SER A 16 -6.10 -0.82 8.25
CA SER A 16 -5.16 -1.70 7.54
C SER A 16 -4.18 -0.91 6.69
N ILE A 17 -4.65 0.04 5.87
CA ILE A 17 -3.78 0.88 5.02
C ILE A 17 -2.84 1.73 5.88
N PHE A 18 -3.33 2.29 6.98
CA PHE A 18 -2.52 3.08 7.91
C PHE A 18 -1.40 2.25 8.55
N LEU A 19 -1.73 1.06 9.04
CA LEU A 19 -0.74 0.15 9.65
C LEU A 19 0.30 -0.36 8.64
N GLU A 20 -0.08 -0.55 7.38
CA GLU A 20 0.86 -0.83 6.29
C GLU A 20 1.87 0.33 6.11
N GLY A 21 1.44 1.57 6.29
CA GLY A 21 2.29 2.75 6.24
C GLY A 21 3.26 2.89 7.41
N LEU A 22 3.16 2.04 8.45
CA LEU A 22 4.01 2.04 9.64
C LEU A 22 4.98 0.83 9.64
N ASP A 23 5.62 0.54 8.51
CA ASP A 23 6.45 -0.65 8.31
C ASP A 23 7.68 -0.75 9.25
N ALA A 24 8.19 0.38 9.75
CA ALA A 24 9.35 0.40 10.66
C ALA A 24 9.03 0.06 12.12
N PHE A 25 7.77 -0.17 12.44
CA PHE A 25 7.32 -0.39 13.81
C PHE A 25 6.82 -1.80 14.05
N SER A 26 6.96 -2.25 15.31
CA SER A 26 6.48 -3.55 15.77
C SER A 26 6.02 -3.48 17.23
N ILE A 27 5.07 -4.34 17.60
CA ILE A 27 4.65 -4.58 18.96
C ILE A 27 4.88 -6.08 19.25
N PHE A 28 5.54 -6.43 20.35
CA PHE A 28 5.89 -7.80 20.69
C PHE A 28 6.57 -8.57 19.55
N ALA A 29 7.51 -7.90 18.85
CA ALA A 29 8.21 -8.39 17.66
C ALA A 29 7.32 -8.64 16.41
N VAL A 30 6.01 -8.37 16.47
CA VAL A 30 5.11 -8.45 15.31
C VAL A 30 5.08 -7.11 14.58
N PRO A 31 5.45 -7.04 13.31
CA PRO A 31 5.42 -5.80 12.52
C PRO A 31 4.00 -5.24 12.33
N PHE A 32 3.84 -3.92 12.32
CA PHE A 32 2.54 -3.26 12.12
C PHE A 32 1.82 -3.65 10.82
N PRO A 33 2.49 -3.87 9.68
CA PRO A 33 1.83 -4.40 8.48
C PRO A 33 1.10 -5.73 8.72
N TRP A 34 1.56 -6.57 9.66
CA TRP A 34 0.87 -7.80 10.03
C TRP A 34 -0.42 -7.54 10.78
N PHE A 35 -0.43 -6.53 11.64
CA PHE A 35 -1.68 -6.07 12.27
C PHE A 35 -2.64 -5.52 11.22
N GLY A 36 -2.14 -4.82 10.19
CA GLY A 36 -2.94 -4.37 9.04
C GLY A 36 -3.62 -5.53 8.31
N VAL A 37 -2.86 -6.60 8.01
CA VAL A 37 -3.40 -7.84 7.43
C VAL A 37 -4.42 -8.50 8.38
N SER A 38 -4.12 -8.57 9.68
CA SER A 38 -5.02 -9.15 10.68
C SER A 38 -6.33 -8.36 10.78
N MET A 39 -6.28 -7.02 10.68
CA MET A 39 -7.47 -6.16 10.62
C MET A 39 -8.35 -6.50 9.42
N LEU A 40 -7.75 -6.75 8.24
CA LEU A 40 -8.53 -7.20 7.07
C LEU A 40 -9.20 -8.55 7.31
N LEU A 41 -8.54 -9.48 7.99
CA LEU A 41 -9.12 -10.79 8.31
C LEU A 41 -10.31 -10.68 9.28
N LEU A 42 -10.41 -9.61 10.10
CA LEU A 42 -11.55 -9.37 10.97
C LEU A 42 -12.87 -9.16 10.19
N ILE A 43 -12.81 -8.92 8.88
CA ILE A 43 -13.99 -8.84 8.05
C ILE A 43 -14.76 -10.18 8.02
N ILE A 44 -14.06 -11.31 8.15
CA ILE A 44 -14.66 -12.66 8.12
C ILE A 44 -15.65 -12.85 9.28
N PRO A 45 -15.26 -12.65 10.57
CA PRO A 45 -16.25 -12.74 11.65
C PRO A 45 -17.30 -11.64 11.57
N THR A 46 -16.96 -10.42 11.13
CA THR A 46 -17.97 -9.36 10.98
C THR A 46 -19.01 -9.69 9.91
N TYR A 47 -18.64 -10.45 8.87
CA TYR A 47 -19.57 -10.98 7.89
C TYR A 47 -20.69 -11.80 8.54
N TYR A 48 -20.33 -12.76 9.39
CA TYR A 48 -21.30 -13.61 10.07
C TYR A 48 -22.16 -12.83 11.08
N VAL A 49 -21.56 -11.89 11.81
CA VAL A 49 -22.29 -11.08 12.83
C VAL A 49 -23.29 -10.11 12.21
N PHE A 50 -22.96 -9.52 11.05
CA PHE A 50 -23.76 -8.45 10.44
C PHE A 50 -24.53 -8.90 9.19
N ASN A 51 -24.48 -10.17 8.81
CA ASN A 51 -25.13 -10.72 7.61
C ASN A 51 -24.86 -9.84 6.38
N PHE A 52 -23.60 -9.77 5.96
CA PHE A 52 -23.22 -9.08 4.73
C PHE A 52 -23.60 -9.94 3.51
N ASP A 53 -24.15 -9.30 2.48
CA ASP A 53 -24.45 -9.99 1.22
C ASP A 53 -23.20 -10.09 0.35
N LEU A 54 -22.70 -11.31 0.13
CA LEU A 54 -21.53 -11.59 -0.73
C LEU A 54 -21.90 -11.74 -2.21
N THR A 55 -23.17 -11.61 -2.56
CA THR A 55 -23.70 -12.00 -3.87
C THR A 55 -23.16 -11.19 -5.05
N SER A 56 -22.37 -10.14 -4.83
CA SER A 56 -21.93 -9.22 -5.88
C SER A 56 -20.42 -9.23 -6.16
N LEU A 57 -19.67 -10.22 -5.69
CA LEU A 57 -18.21 -10.29 -5.96
C LEU A 57 -17.96 -10.48 -7.46
N ASN A 58 -17.65 -9.39 -8.13
CA ASN A 58 -17.27 -9.41 -9.54
C ASN A 58 -15.80 -9.02 -9.70
N PHE A 59 -14.95 -10.00 -9.92
CA PHE A 59 -13.52 -9.76 -10.16
C PHE A 59 -13.20 -9.38 -11.62
N GLY A 60 -14.18 -9.41 -12.52
CA GLY A 60 -13.95 -9.10 -13.94
C GLY A 60 -12.74 -9.83 -14.51
N SER A 61 -11.87 -9.09 -15.22
CA SER A 61 -10.61 -9.62 -15.77
C SER A 61 -9.53 -9.91 -14.70
N LEU A 62 -9.65 -9.34 -13.49
CA LEU A 62 -8.74 -9.61 -12.38
C LEU A 62 -8.70 -11.09 -11.99
N LYS A 63 -9.80 -11.86 -12.22
CA LYS A 63 -9.85 -13.30 -11.93
C LYS A 63 -8.75 -14.10 -12.63
N TYR A 64 -8.39 -13.72 -13.87
CA TYR A 64 -7.34 -14.41 -14.64
C TYR A 64 -5.96 -14.10 -14.08
N TRP A 65 -5.70 -12.83 -13.72
CA TRP A 65 -4.45 -12.43 -13.10
C TRP A 65 -4.26 -13.10 -11.73
N ILE A 66 -5.33 -13.18 -10.94
CA ILE A 66 -5.35 -13.84 -9.64
C ILE A 66 -5.04 -15.33 -9.79
N LEU A 67 -5.72 -16.01 -10.74
CA LEU A 67 -5.49 -17.42 -11.03
C LEU A 67 -4.02 -17.65 -11.43
N TYR A 68 -3.47 -16.79 -12.29
CA TYR A 68 -2.05 -16.84 -12.67
C TYR A 68 -1.13 -16.72 -11.46
N VAL A 69 -1.32 -15.70 -10.61
CA VAL A 69 -0.49 -15.47 -9.43
C VAL A 69 -0.58 -16.64 -8.44
N LEU A 70 -1.79 -17.16 -8.20
CA LEU A 70 -2.00 -18.35 -7.36
C LEU A 70 -1.29 -19.58 -7.93
N THR A 71 -1.45 -19.85 -9.22
CA THR A 71 -0.81 -20.98 -9.88
C THR A 71 0.72 -20.90 -9.78
N VAL A 72 1.29 -19.73 -10.10
CA VAL A 72 2.75 -19.53 -9.98
C VAL A 72 3.21 -19.67 -8.52
N THR A 73 2.44 -19.17 -7.56
CA THR A 73 2.78 -19.30 -6.13
C THR A 73 2.75 -20.77 -5.69
N ILE A 74 1.75 -21.53 -6.11
CA ILE A 74 1.63 -22.96 -5.80
C ILE A 74 2.78 -23.75 -6.45
N ILE A 75 3.04 -23.54 -7.74
CA ILE A 75 4.17 -24.21 -8.43
C ILE A 75 5.49 -23.92 -7.71
N LYS A 76 5.72 -22.66 -7.35
CA LYS A 76 6.94 -22.27 -6.60
C LYS A 76 6.98 -22.86 -5.19
N ALA A 77 5.83 -23.05 -4.53
CA ALA A 77 5.77 -23.67 -3.22
C ALA A 77 6.19 -25.16 -3.24
N PHE A 78 5.93 -25.84 -4.36
CA PHE A 78 6.31 -27.25 -4.54
C PHE A 78 7.67 -27.46 -5.21
N SER A 79 8.30 -26.42 -5.75
CA SER A 79 9.67 -26.51 -6.28
C SER A 79 10.66 -26.43 -5.11
N PHE A 80 11.07 -27.61 -4.63
CA PHE A 80 11.89 -27.80 -3.42
C PHE A 80 13.35 -27.35 -3.55
N ASP A 81 13.80 -26.92 -4.71
CA ASP A 81 15.21 -26.52 -4.97
C ASP A 81 15.51 -25.03 -4.64
N LEU A 82 14.59 -24.33 -4.03
CA LEU A 82 14.84 -22.96 -3.58
C LEU A 82 15.54 -22.97 -2.22
N GLU A 83 16.87 -23.09 -2.26
CA GLU A 83 17.68 -22.74 -1.10
C GLU A 83 17.41 -21.29 -0.73
N MET A 84 16.91 -21.08 0.50
CA MET A 84 16.79 -19.72 1.01
C MET A 84 18.18 -19.12 1.16
N PRO A 85 18.40 -17.86 0.75
CA PRO A 85 19.68 -17.21 0.94
C PRO A 85 20.14 -17.32 2.40
N GLN A 86 21.42 -17.55 2.65
CA GLN A 86 22.00 -17.74 3.99
C GLN A 86 21.67 -16.60 4.98
N TYR A 87 21.36 -15.40 4.46
CA TYR A 87 20.95 -14.24 5.25
C TYR A 87 19.43 -14.16 5.47
N ALA A 88 18.65 -15.11 4.97
CA ALA A 88 17.20 -15.10 5.19
C ALA A 88 16.90 -15.50 6.64
N THR A 89 16.22 -14.62 7.36
CA THR A 89 15.78 -14.86 8.75
C THR A 89 14.49 -15.68 8.84
N SER A 90 13.86 -15.98 7.70
CA SER A 90 12.60 -16.73 7.60
C SER A 90 12.81 -18.11 6.97
N THR A 91 12.10 -19.11 7.46
CA THR A 91 12.03 -20.42 6.81
C THR A 91 11.25 -20.34 5.50
N TYR A 92 11.47 -21.30 4.59
CA TYR A 92 10.74 -21.36 3.31
C TYR A 92 9.21 -21.42 3.52
N SER A 93 8.74 -22.20 4.48
CA SER A 93 7.32 -22.29 4.82
C SER A 93 6.74 -20.95 5.29
N GLN A 94 7.48 -20.20 6.10
CA GLN A 94 7.08 -18.84 6.51
C GLN A 94 7.00 -17.91 5.30
N PHE A 95 7.98 -17.95 4.40
CA PHE A 95 7.98 -17.14 3.18
C PHE A 95 6.75 -17.41 2.31
N ILE A 96 6.40 -18.69 2.08
CA ILE A 96 5.22 -19.07 1.29
C ILE A 96 3.94 -18.64 2.01
N SER A 97 3.82 -18.89 3.32
CA SER A 97 2.66 -18.46 4.11
C SER A 97 2.42 -16.96 4.00
N LEU A 98 3.49 -16.16 4.04
CA LEU A 98 3.44 -14.72 3.86
C LEU A 98 2.89 -14.32 2.47
N ARG A 99 3.30 -15.01 1.42
CA ARG A 99 2.82 -14.74 0.04
C ARG A 99 1.34 -15.09 -0.10
N VAL A 100 0.92 -16.25 0.40
CA VAL A 100 -0.49 -16.67 0.39
C VAL A 100 -1.35 -15.68 1.17
N THR A 101 -0.91 -15.27 2.37
CA THR A 101 -1.64 -14.30 3.18
C THR A 101 -1.81 -12.95 2.48
N LYS A 102 -0.78 -12.47 1.78
CA LYS A 102 -0.88 -11.23 0.98
C LYS A 102 -1.87 -11.35 -0.18
N ILE A 103 -1.91 -12.50 -0.84
CA ILE A 103 -2.89 -12.75 -1.91
C ILE A 103 -4.31 -12.73 -1.33
N ILE A 104 -4.55 -13.43 -0.22
CA ILE A 104 -5.86 -13.43 0.47
C ILE A 104 -6.25 -12.00 0.87
N SER A 105 -5.32 -11.23 1.45
CA SER A 105 -5.56 -9.84 1.85
C SER A 105 -5.97 -8.98 0.66
N PHE A 106 -5.34 -9.17 -0.51
CA PHE A 106 -5.72 -8.46 -1.73
C PHE A 106 -7.18 -8.73 -2.12
N PHE A 107 -7.63 -10.00 -2.07
CA PHE A 107 -9.03 -10.34 -2.33
C PHE A 107 -9.99 -9.65 -1.36
N ILE A 108 -9.64 -9.67 -0.08
CA ILE A 108 -10.44 -9.02 0.96
C ILE A 108 -10.55 -7.52 0.68
N VAL A 109 -9.46 -6.85 0.30
CA VAL A 109 -9.47 -5.41 -0.05
C VAL A 109 -10.38 -5.16 -1.25
N VAL A 110 -10.29 -5.95 -2.32
CA VAL A 110 -11.17 -5.82 -3.49
C VAL A 110 -12.63 -5.97 -3.10
N TRP A 111 -12.95 -6.97 -2.27
CA TRP A 111 -14.30 -7.19 -1.77
C TRP A 111 -14.78 -6.00 -0.90
N ILE A 112 -13.96 -5.50 0.02
CA ILE A 112 -14.28 -4.33 0.85
C ILE A 112 -14.60 -3.12 -0.02
N ILE A 113 -13.79 -2.84 -1.04
CA ILE A 113 -14.02 -1.71 -1.93
C ILE A 113 -15.35 -1.86 -2.69
N GLN A 114 -15.67 -3.05 -3.19
CA GLN A 114 -16.94 -3.32 -3.87
C GLN A 114 -18.13 -3.17 -2.90
N PHE A 115 -18.01 -3.68 -1.68
CA PHE A 115 -19.03 -3.51 -0.65
C PHE A 115 -19.24 -2.03 -0.31
N LEU A 116 -18.17 -1.28 -0.08
CA LEU A 116 -18.25 0.15 0.22
C LEU A 116 -18.84 0.96 -0.94
N ALA A 117 -18.60 0.56 -2.19
CA ALA A 117 -19.15 1.23 -3.37
C ALA A 117 -20.68 1.15 -3.47
N SER A 118 -21.33 0.23 -2.74
CA SER A 118 -22.79 0.19 -2.63
C SER A 118 -23.37 1.20 -1.64
N TYR A 119 -22.55 1.78 -0.76
CA TYR A 119 -22.96 2.71 0.29
C TYR A 119 -22.34 4.10 0.18
N LEU A 120 -21.15 4.18 -0.38
CA LEU A 120 -20.35 5.40 -0.50
C LEU A 120 -20.09 5.70 -1.97
N THR A 121 -19.99 6.98 -2.29
CA THR A 121 -19.54 7.37 -3.63
C THR A 121 -18.08 7.01 -3.81
N LYS A 122 -17.69 6.76 -5.07
CA LYS A 122 -16.28 6.51 -5.43
C LYS A 122 -15.34 7.58 -4.88
N ASP A 123 -15.77 8.84 -4.96
CA ASP A 123 -14.96 9.97 -4.50
C ASP A 123 -14.75 9.97 -3.00
N GLN A 124 -15.77 9.59 -2.22
CA GLN A 124 -15.64 9.48 -0.75
C GLN A 124 -14.64 8.38 -0.37
N ILE A 125 -14.71 7.22 -1.03
CA ILE A 125 -13.74 6.13 -0.76
C ILE A 125 -12.33 6.58 -1.09
N ILE A 126 -12.13 7.22 -2.25
CA ILE A 126 -10.83 7.75 -2.67
C ILE A 126 -10.35 8.83 -1.70
N GLU A 127 -11.23 9.71 -1.25
CA GLU A 127 -10.89 10.78 -0.32
C GLU A 127 -10.39 10.22 1.02
N TYR A 128 -11.07 9.24 1.60
CA TYR A 128 -10.63 8.60 2.84
C TYR A 128 -9.27 7.91 2.70
N ILE A 129 -9.07 7.19 1.60
CA ILE A 129 -7.78 6.54 1.32
C ILE A 129 -6.67 7.59 1.13
N ALA A 130 -6.96 8.67 0.41
CA ALA A 130 -6.01 9.75 0.15
C ALA A 130 -5.57 10.45 1.45
N TYR A 131 -6.48 10.64 2.42
CA TYR A 131 -6.10 11.18 3.74
C TYR A 131 -5.08 10.30 4.47
N ILE A 132 -5.19 8.98 4.39
CA ILE A 132 -4.17 8.09 4.98
C ILE A 132 -2.80 8.34 4.34
N GLY A 133 -2.75 8.47 3.02
CA GLY A 133 -1.51 8.81 2.29
C GLY A 133 -0.91 10.13 2.74
N VAL A 134 -1.74 11.15 2.95
CA VAL A 134 -1.33 12.47 3.47
C VAL A 134 -0.78 12.34 4.89
N ILE A 135 -1.48 11.65 5.79
CA ILE A 135 -1.07 11.47 7.19
C ILE A 135 0.29 10.77 7.26
N ILE A 136 0.49 9.66 6.54
CA ILE A 136 1.77 8.94 6.53
C ILE A 136 2.88 9.81 5.92
N SER A 137 2.56 10.61 4.89
CA SER A 137 3.53 11.56 4.32
C SER A 137 3.94 12.63 5.33
N VAL A 138 3.00 13.16 6.12
CA VAL A 138 3.30 14.12 7.21
C VAL A 138 4.20 13.47 8.26
N LEU A 139 3.87 12.25 8.71
CA LEU A 139 4.69 11.53 9.68
C LEU A 139 6.11 11.27 9.15
N SER A 140 6.21 10.90 7.86
CA SER A 140 7.51 10.67 7.21
C SER A 140 8.32 11.96 7.07
N LEU A 141 7.70 13.09 6.73
CA LEU A 141 8.34 14.38 6.65
C LEU A 141 8.74 14.89 8.04
N TYR A 142 7.87 14.73 9.05
CA TYR A 142 8.21 15.04 10.43
C TYR A 142 9.48 14.30 10.85
N SER A 143 9.54 13.01 10.63
CA SER A 143 10.69 12.16 10.94
C SER A 143 11.97 12.60 10.19
N TYR A 144 11.82 13.06 8.93
CA TYR A 144 12.94 13.61 8.17
C TYR A 144 13.46 14.92 8.74
N PHE A 145 12.56 15.85 9.04
CA PHE A 145 12.94 17.18 9.56
C PHE A 145 13.37 17.14 11.03
N SER A 146 12.88 16.17 11.83
CA SER A 146 13.33 16.00 13.22
C SER A 146 14.84 15.80 13.31
N PHE A 147 15.44 15.11 12.32
CA PHE A 147 16.89 14.92 12.26
C PHE A 147 17.67 16.23 12.09
N PHE A 148 17.13 17.20 11.34
CA PHE A 148 17.81 18.48 11.11
C PHE A 148 17.53 19.53 12.19
N LEU A 149 16.36 19.41 12.84
CA LEU A 149 15.89 20.38 13.83
C LEU A 149 16.11 19.90 15.27
N ASP A 150 16.73 18.73 15.42
CA ASP A 150 16.99 18.08 16.71
C ASP A 150 15.72 17.87 17.54
N PHE A 151 14.60 17.57 16.85
CA PHE A 151 13.35 17.22 17.50
C PHE A 151 13.31 15.72 17.84
N PRO A 152 12.52 15.31 18.85
CA PRO A 152 12.33 13.90 19.16
C PRO A 152 11.72 13.17 17.97
N ASP A 153 12.32 12.04 17.56
CA ASP A 153 11.82 11.18 16.50
C ASP A 153 11.18 9.92 17.05
N PHE A 154 10.45 9.21 16.19
CA PHE A 154 9.80 7.95 16.51
C PHE A 154 10.84 6.84 16.73
N ASN A 155 10.69 6.09 17.82
CA ASN A 155 11.53 4.92 18.07
C ASN A 155 11.08 3.75 17.17
N ARG A 156 11.90 3.38 16.18
CA ARG A 156 11.65 2.27 15.26
C ARG A 156 11.99 0.96 15.93
N THR A 157 10.97 0.11 16.09
CA THR A 157 11.05 -1.09 16.92
C THR A 157 11.13 -2.40 16.13
N ARG A 158 10.96 -2.34 14.79
CA ARG A 158 10.94 -3.56 13.98
C ARG A 158 12.33 -4.16 13.83
N ALA A 159 12.45 -5.48 14.07
CA ALA A 159 13.67 -6.23 13.84
C ALA A 159 14.13 -6.11 12.35
N GLY A 160 15.44 -5.94 12.13
CA GLY A 160 16.00 -5.67 10.81
C GLY A 160 16.11 -4.18 10.46
N SER A 161 15.47 -3.29 11.25
CA SER A 161 15.74 -1.85 11.22
C SER A 161 16.83 -1.41 12.21
N GLY A 162 17.47 -2.36 12.88
CA GLY A 162 18.36 -2.11 14.04
C GLY A 162 19.66 -1.36 13.73
N GLY A 163 20.18 -1.38 12.50
CA GLY A 163 21.25 -0.46 12.09
C GLY A 163 20.72 0.86 11.53
N TRP A 164 19.41 1.05 11.54
CA TRP A 164 18.65 2.03 10.80
C TRP A 164 17.69 2.80 11.73
N SER A 165 18.08 2.96 12.98
CA SER A 165 17.30 3.69 13.99
C SER A 165 17.14 5.20 13.69
N GLN A 166 17.85 5.68 12.69
CA GLN A 166 17.78 7.09 12.28
C GLN A 166 16.76 7.27 11.12
N PRO A 167 16.02 8.38 11.11
CA PRO A 167 15.04 8.70 10.07
C PRO A 167 15.67 8.92 8.68
N ILE A 168 16.98 9.04 8.64
CA ILE A 168 17.77 9.35 7.46
C ILE A 168 18.86 8.31 7.29
N GLN A 169 18.87 7.69 6.12
CA GLN A 169 19.93 6.82 5.71
C GLN A 169 20.96 7.58 4.86
N ARG A 170 22.23 7.48 5.24
CA ARG A 170 23.31 7.93 4.37
C ARG A 170 23.76 6.80 3.46
N ALA A 171 23.48 6.93 2.17
CA ALA A 171 24.01 6.03 1.15
C ALA A 171 24.82 6.86 0.16
N CYS A 172 26.10 6.51 -0.05
CA CYS A 172 27.01 7.25 -0.94
C CYS A 172 27.03 8.76 -0.66
N SER A 173 27.15 9.16 0.59
CA SER A 173 27.10 10.57 1.07
C SER A 173 25.77 11.29 0.89
N VAL A 174 24.72 10.61 0.44
CA VAL A 174 23.40 11.18 0.21
C VAL A 174 22.47 10.82 1.36
N LEU A 175 21.81 11.82 1.94
CA LEU A 175 20.79 11.64 2.96
C LEU A 175 19.46 11.26 2.29
N ARG A 176 18.86 10.17 2.73
CA ARG A 176 17.62 9.60 2.18
C ARG A 176 16.58 9.46 3.26
N ASN A 177 15.36 9.95 2.98
CA ASN A 177 14.22 9.77 3.86
C ASN A 177 13.64 8.36 3.70
N TYR A 178 13.39 7.68 4.80
CA TYR A 178 12.57 6.46 4.85
C TYR A 178 11.41 6.57 5.88
N GLY A 179 11.33 7.69 6.61
CA GLY A 179 10.20 8.07 7.46
C GLY A 179 9.73 6.93 8.37
N THR A 180 8.51 6.50 8.18
CA THR A 180 7.86 5.42 8.93
C THR A 180 8.12 4.02 8.35
N PHE A 181 8.99 3.89 7.35
CA PHE A 181 9.35 2.63 6.70
C PHE A 181 10.76 2.19 7.07
N ARG A 182 11.08 0.93 6.81
CA ARG A 182 12.43 0.38 7.03
C ARG A 182 13.46 0.86 6.02
N GLU A 183 12.99 1.16 4.81
CA GLU A 183 13.84 1.55 3.69
C GLU A 183 13.19 2.66 2.85
N PRO A 184 14.00 3.55 2.25
CA PRO A 184 13.50 4.59 1.36
C PRO A 184 12.71 4.06 0.16
N SER A 185 13.07 2.88 -0.36
CA SER A 185 12.40 2.23 -1.48
C SER A 185 10.96 1.83 -1.13
N PHE A 186 10.72 1.35 0.08
CA PHE A 186 9.38 0.99 0.55
C PHE A 186 8.51 2.22 0.73
N LEU A 187 9.02 3.29 1.37
CA LEU A 187 8.32 4.56 1.45
C LEU A 187 7.96 5.10 0.06
N ALA A 188 8.92 5.04 -0.88
CA ALA A 188 8.70 5.52 -2.24
C ALA A 188 7.56 4.76 -2.94
N VAL A 189 7.62 3.42 -2.98
CA VAL A 189 6.60 2.58 -3.63
C VAL A 189 5.23 2.77 -2.97
N TRP A 190 5.19 2.87 -1.63
CA TRP A 190 3.95 3.06 -0.90
C TRP A 190 3.32 4.44 -1.17
N THR A 191 4.13 5.48 -1.35
CA THR A 191 3.68 6.87 -1.55
C THR A 191 3.15 7.13 -2.96
N VAL A 192 3.73 6.48 -3.98
CA VAL A 192 3.40 6.70 -5.41
C VAL A 192 1.89 6.65 -5.71
N PRO A 193 1.09 5.69 -5.24
CA PRO A 193 -0.34 5.63 -5.54
C PRO A 193 -1.15 6.84 -5.04
N PHE A 194 -0.72 7.49 -3.96
CA PHE A 194 -1.46 8.60 -3.37
C PHE A 194 -1.36 9.90 -4.17
N ILE A 195 -0.29 10.07 -4.96
CA ILE A 195 -0.11 11.25 -5.79
C ILE A 195 -1.25 11.38 -6.81
N PRO A 196 -1.51 10.39 -7.70
CA PRO A 196 -2.61 10.48 -8.65
C PRO A 196 -3.99 10.53 -7.98
N LEU A 197 -4.18 9.90 -6.81
CA LEU A 197 -5.43 9.99 -6.06
C LEU A 197 -5.69 11.44 -5.61
N ASN A 198 -4.69 12.12 -5.07
CA ASN A 198 -4.80 13.52 -4.68
C ASN A 198 -5.09 14.44 -5.89
N PHE A 199 -4.42 14.24 -7.03
CA PHE A 199 -4.73 14.99 -8.26
C PHE A 199 -6.11 14.71 -8.81
N TYR A 200 -6.61 13.49 -8.68
CA TYR A 200 -7.99 13.17 -9.04
C TYR A 200 -8.99 13.96 -8.20
N LEU A 201 -8.78 14.04 -6.89
CA LEU A 201 -9.62 14.79 -5.96
C LEU A 201 -9.48 16.32 -6.16
N ALA A 202 -8.32 16.79 -6.57
CA ALA A 202 -8.04 18.21 -6.84
C ALA A 202 -8.94 18.79 -7.95
N ARG A 203 -9.45 17.96 -8.86
CA ARG A 203 -10.43 18.38 -9.87
C ARG A 203 -11.74 18.91 -9.26
N LYS A 204 -12.05 18.50 -8.02
CA LYS A 204 -13.27 18.88 -7.31
C LYS A 204 -13.02 19.89 -6.21
N ASN A 205 -11.85 19.84 -5.57
CA ASN A 205 -11.50 20.70 -4.46
C ASN A 205 -10.00 21.03 -4.48
N ASN A 206 -9.70 22.30 -4.65
CA ASN A 206 -8.32 22.81 -4.78
C ASN A 206 -7.44 22.51 -3.56
N LYS A 207 -8.00 22.24 -2.37
CA LYS A 207 -7.21 21.81 -1.20
C LYS A 207 -6.29 20.63 -1.51
N TRP A 208 -6.71 19.73 -2.41
CA TRP A 208 -5.97 18.52 -2.75
C TRP A 208 -4.71 18.80 -3.57
N TYR A 209 -4.62 19.94 -4.28
CA TYR A 209 -3.34 20.37 -4.88
C TYR A 209 -2.30 20.65 -3.80
N PHE A 210 -2.68 21.33 -2.72
CA PHE A 210 -1.78 21.60 -1.60
C PHE A 210 -1.42 20.32 -0.84
N LEU A 211 -2.39 19.46 -0.58
CA LEU A 211 -2.15 18.18 0.09
C LEU A 211 -1.28 17.24 -0.74
N SER A 212 -1.30 17.32 -2.07
CA SER A 212 -0.44 16.51 -2.94
C SER A 212 1.05 16.85 -2.83
N ILE A 213 1.39 18.05 -2.34
CA ILE A 213 2.78 18.46 -2.10
C ILE A 213 3.44 17.52 -1.09
N LEU A 214 2.70 17.07 -0.07
CA LEU A 214 3.25 16.23 1.01
C LEU A 214 3.76 14.87 0.51
N PRO A 215 2.96 14.05 -0.19
CA PRO A 215 3.47 12.78 -0.74
C PRO A 215 4.52 13.00 -1.84
N ILE A 216 4.43 14.06 -2.65
CA ILE A 216 5.45 14.38 -3.65
C ILE A 216 6.79 14.71 -2.97
N LEU A 217 6.77 15.58 -1.96
CA LEU A 217 7.98 15.95 -1.22
C LEU A 217 8.57 14.74 -0.49
N SER A 218 7.71 13.94 0.17
CA SER A 218 8.12 12.70 0.82
C SER A 218 8.82 11.76 -0.18
N LEU A 219 8.25 11.59 -1.38
CA LEU A 219 8.83 10.77 -2.44
C LEU A 219 10.18 11.29 -2.93
N ILE A 220 10.31 12.59 -3.20
CA ILE A 220 11.55 13.22 -3.66
C ILE A 220 12.67 13.01 -2.63
N LEU A 221 12.36 13.19 -1.36
CA LEU A 221 13.33 13.05 -0.27
C LEU A 221 13.80 11.60 -0.05
N THR A 222 13.04 10.60 -0.53
CA THR A 222 13.51 9.20 -0.51
C THR A 222 14.75 9.00 -1.39
N ARG A 223 14.89 9.80 -2.45
CA ARG A 223 15.93 9.65 -3.49
C ARG A 223 16.05 8.20 -3.96
N SER A 224 14.91 7.55 -4.13
CA SER A 224 14.82 6.14 -4.50
C SER A 224 14.61 5.97 -6.00
N LEU A 225 15.54 5.26 -6.65
CA LEU A 225 15.39 4.90 -8.07
C LEU A 225 14.11 4.09 -8.30
N THR A 226 13.75 3.20 -7.39
CA THR A 226 12.50 2.44 -7.44
C THR A 226 11.28 3.36 -7.47
N GLY A 227 11.28 4.43 -6.68
CA GLY A 227 10.22 5.43 -6.69
C GLY A 227 10.12 6.16 -8.03
N VAL A 228 11.26 6.59 -8.59
CA VAL A 228 11.30 7.26 -9.91
C VAL A 228 10.76 6.34 -10.99
N ILE A 229 11.24 5.09 -11.05
CA ILE A 229 10.76 4.08 -12.02
C ILE A 229 9.25 3.86 -11.85
N SER A 230 8.75 3.73 -10.62
CA SER A 230 7.33 3.52 -10.36
C SER A 230 6.46 4.68 -10.86
N VAL A 231 6.91 5.92 -10.69
CA VAL A 231 6.22 7.11 -11.23
C VAL A 231 6.25 7.09 -12.76
N LEU A 232 7.39 6.81 -13.37
CA LEU A 232 7.51 6.75 -14.84
C LEU A 232 6.58 5.68 -15.43
N VAL A 233 6.54 4.48 -14.83
CA VAL A 233 5.64 3.40 -15.26
C VAL A 233 4.18 3.82 -15.08
N ALA A 234 3.82 4.43 -13.96
CA ALA A 234 2.45 4.92 -13.74
C ALA A 234 2.05 5.98 -14.79
N CYS A 235 2.92 6.94 -15.07
CA CYS A 235 2.69 7.95 -16.11
C CYS A 235 2.54 7.32 -17.51
N LEU A 236 3.38 6.35 -17.85
CA LEU A 236 3.31 5.60 -19.10
C LEU A 236 1.97 4.87 -19.26
N VAL A 237 1.53 4.16 -18.21
CA VAL A 237 0.23 3.47 -18.22
C VAL A 237 -0.92 4.45 -18.41
N VAL A 238 -0.92 5.59 -17.70
CA VAL A 238 -1.95 6.62 -17.86
C VAL A 238 -1.95 7.17 -19.28
N LEU A 239 -0.79 7.45 -19.85
CA LEU A 239 -0.64 7.92 -21.23
C LEU A 239 -1.18 6.91 -22.24
N LEU A 240 -0.82 5.63 -22.08
CA LEU A 240 -1.31 4.54 -22.95
C LEU A 240 -2.84 4.42 -22.89
N VAL A 241 -3.42 4.42 -21.68
CA VAL A 241 -4.87 4.38 -21.50
C VAL A 241 -5.55 5.61 -22.15
N TYR A 242 -4.95 6.79 -22.02
CA TYR A 242 -5.46 8.00 -22.66
C TYR A 242 -5.43 7.89 -24.18
N LEU A 243 -4.31 7.44 -24.77
CA LEU A 243 -4.16 7.26 -26.21
C LEU A 243 -5.13 6.22 -26.78
N LEU A 244 -5.35 5.11 -26.07
CA LEU A 244 -6.32 4.08 -26.44
C LEU A 244 -7.75 4.62 -26.40
N LYS A 245 -8.14 5.34 -25.33
CA LYS A 245 -9.48 5.93 -25.21
C LYS A 245 -9.77 6.98 -26.27
N THR A 246 -8.77 7.76 -26.66
CA THR A 246 -8.92 8.81 -27.68
C THR A 246 -8.87 8.26 -29.11
N LYS A 247 -8.81 6.92 -29.30
CA LYS A 247 -8.71 6.23 -30.60
C LYS A 247 -7.52 6.72 -31.46
N LYS A 248 -6.56 7.42 -30.88
CA LYS A 248 -5.34 7.86 -31.57
C LYS A 248 -4.36 6.72 -31.82
N LEU A 249 -4.45 5.63 -31.06
CA LEU A 249 -3.75 4.37 -31.32
C LEU A 249 -4.78 3.30 -31.71
N LYS A 250 -4.88 3.02 -33.00
CA LYS A 250 -5.50 1.77 -33.48
C LYS A 250 -4.45 0.68 -33.31
N LEU A 251 -4.49 -0.04 -32.17
CA LEU A 251 -3.78 -1.30 -32.05
C LEU A 251 -4.51 -2.31 -32.95
N ASN A 252 -4.03 -2.49 -34.17
CA ASN A 252 -4.40 -3.64 -34.98
C ASN A 252 -3.77 -4.88 -34.31
N PHE A 253 -4.49 -5.48 -33.37
CA PHE A 253 -4.21 -6.85 -33.00
C PHE A 253 -4.59 -7.69 -34.23
N VAL A 254 -3.57 -8.11 -35.00
CA VAL A 254 -3.71 -9.19 -35.97
C VAL A 254 -3.98 -10.44 -35.14
N TYR A 255 -5.18 -10.98 -35.27
CA TYR A 255 -5.58 -12.25 -34.72
C TYR A 255 -4.87 -13.38 -35.45
#